data_6e16066bf8dd6a7eb1d31e2b4c0f4591
#
_entry.id   6e16066bf8dd6a7eb1d31e2b4c0f4591
#
_cell.length_a   1.000
_cell.length_b   1.000
_cell.length_c   1.000
_cell.angle_alpha   90.00
_cell.angle_beta   90.00
_cell.angle_gamma   90.00
#
_symmetry.space_group_name_H-M   'P 1'
#
loop_
_entity.id
_entity.type
_entity.pdbx_description
1 polymer ?
#
loop_
_entity_poly.entity_id
_entity_poly.type
_entity_poly.pdbx_seq_one_letter_code
_entity_poly.pdbx_strand_id
1 'polypeptide(L)'
;MANPVTRIAPSGPVASIPQSIFKKVAFADFLVPANSTVLFNTNMDGADPDTDTVLATIDSAASLPNGLVAGASQITAGVVFISVANVTAGGIQTGAFGANFTLFKNKVL
;
A
#
# COMPACT_ATOMS: atom_id res chain seq x y z
N MET A 1 18.06 -0.33 36.75
CA MET A 1 17.78 -0.50 36.36
C MET A 1 17.38 -0.43 35.83
N ALA A 2 17.45 -0.42 35.51
CA ALA A 2 16.96 -0.47 34.89
C ALA A 2 16.46 -0.69 34.37
N ASN A 3 16.26 -0.75 34.08
CA ASN A 3 15.69 -1.00 33.48
C ASN A 3 15.19 -1.45 33.07
N PRO A 4 15.16 -1.54 33.03
CA PRO A 4 14.66 -2.16 32.50
C PRO A 4 13.85 -2.40 32.04
N VAL A 5 13.55 -2.23 31.94
CA VAL A 5 12.86 -2.41 31.40
C VAL A 5 12.55 -2.72 30.61
N THR A 6 12.69 -2.62 30.43
CA THR A 6 12.36 -2.88 29.66
C THR A 6 12.37 -3.59 29.10
N ARG A 7 12.55 -3.96 29.11
CA ARG A 7 12.64 -4.65 28.52
C ARG A 7 12.20 -5.42 28.30
N ILE A 8 11.84 -5.44 28.18
CA ILE A 8 11.55 -6.15 27.83
C ILE A 8 11.48 -6.93 27.45
N ALA A 9 11.41 -7.23 27.50
CA ALA A 9 11.39 -8.04 27.17
C ALA A 9 11.45 -8.67 26.83
N PRO A 10 11.62 -8.83 26.57
CA PRO A 10 11.69 -9.70 26.08
C PRO A 10 11.53 -10.69 26.14
N SER A 11 11.65 -10.53 26.70
CA SER A 11 11.62 -11.76 26.83
C SER A 11 10.62 -12.32 26.33
N GLY A 12 10.57 -12.71 26.69
CA GLY A 12 9.61 -13.42 26.21
C GLY A 12 9.42 -13.15 24.86
N PRO A 13 8.84 -13.90 24.33
CA PRO A 13 8.60 -13.76 22.96
C PRO A 13 7.80 -12.53 22.77
N VAL A 14 8.36 -11.70 22.09
CA VAL A 14 7.61 -10.66 21.55
C VAL A 14 6.98 -11.21 20.33
N ALA A 15 5.92 -11.87 20.53
CA ALA A 15 5.36 -12.72 19.53
C ALA A 15 4.92 -11.95 18.29
N SER A 16 4.54 -10.72 18.43
CA SER A 16 4.21 -9.93 17.26
C SER A 16 4.56 -8.50 17.51
N ILE A 17 5.69 -8.09 16.99
CA ILE A 17 6.04 -6.69 16.97
C ILE A 17 5.64 -6.19 15.61
N PRO A 18 4.62 -5.34 15.53
CA PRO A 18 4.25 -4.78 14.24
C PRO A 18 5.34 -3.86 13.77
N GLN A 19 5.72 -4.02 12.54
CA GLN A 19 6.60 -3.10 11.84
C GLN A 19 5.82 -2.46 10.71
N SER A 20 6.03 -1.17 10.52
CA SER A 20 5.44 -0.46 9.40
C SER A 20 6.55 -0.04 8.46
N ILE A 21 6.34 -0.33 7.19
CA ILE A 21 7.25 0.12 6.13
C ILE A 21 6.45 1.03 5.23
N PHE A 22 6.94 2.23 5.04
CA PHE A 22 6.26 3.25 4.26
C PHE A 22 7.00 3.48 2.95
N LYS A 23 6.25 3.56 1.86
CA LYS A 23 6.82 3.87 0.55
C LYS A 23 5.90 4.81 -0.20
N LYS A 24 6.46 5.93 -0.65
CA LYS A 24 5.77 6.87 -1.51
C LYS A 24 6.21 6.63 -2.95
N VAL A 25 5.27 6.49 -3.86
CA VAL A 25 5.53 6.15 -5.25
C VAL A 25 4.84 7.15 -6.17
N ALA A 26 5.58 7.62 -7.16
CA ALA A 26 5.02 8.44 -8.23
C ALA A 26 4.73 7.56 -9.43
N PHE A 27 3.53 7.63 -9.96
CA PHE A 27 3.13 6.90 -11.15
C PHE A 27 2.98 7.86 -12.32
N ALA A 28 3.40 7.41 -13.48
CA ALA A 28 3.25 8.18 -14.72
C ALA A 28 1.79 8.16 -15.17
N ASP A 29 1.46 9.11 -16.04
CA ASP A 29 0.16 9.18 -16.66
C ASP A 29 -0.21 7.85 -17.33
N PHE A 30 -1.45 7.44 -17.15
CA PHE A 30 -1.95 6.18 -17.68
C PHE A 30 -3.43 6.29 -18.01
N LEU A 31 -3.83 5.75 -19.15
CA LEU A 31 -5.23 5.76 -19.53
C LEU A 31 -5.96 4.60 -18.85
N VAL A 32 -6.97 4.93 -18.06
CA VAL A 32 -7.88 3.93 -17.50
C VAL A 32 -9.11 3.86 -18.40
N PRO A 33 -9.33 2.73 -19.08
CA PRO A 33 -10.47 2.61 -19.99
C PRO A 33 -11.81 2.74 -19.24
N ALA A 34 -12.84 3.08 -20.00
CA ALA A 34 -14.19 3.21 -19.46
C ALA A 34 -14.62 1.95 -18.72
N ASN A 35 -15.25 2.13 -17.58
CA ASN A 35 -15.84 1.04 -16.79
C ASN A 35 -14.82 -0.08 -16.47
N SER A 36 -13.57 0.29 -16.26
CA SER A 36 -12.48 -0.66 -16.03
C SER A 36 -11.72 -0.33 -14.77
N THR A 37 -11.02 -1.32 -14.26
CA THR A 37 -10.12 -1.16 -13.11
C THR A 37 -8.71 -1.53 -13.54
N VAL A 38 -7.75 -0.71 -13.14
CA VAL A 38 -6.33 -0.95 -13.38
C VAL A 38 -5.62 -1.06 -12.06
N LEU A 39 -4.68 -2.00 -11.96
CA LEU A 39 -3.86 -2.19 -10.77
C LEU A 39 -2.53 -1.50 -10.99
N PHE A 40 -2.16 -0.63 -10.08
CA PHE A 40 -0.86 0.02 -10.07
C PHE A 40 -0.04 -0.58 -8.95
N ASN A 41 1.21 -0.91 -9.23
CA ASN A 41 2.01 -1.65 -8.29
C ASN A 41 3.39 -1.07 -8.09
N THR A 42 4.00 -1.48 -7.00
CA THR A 42 5.40 -1.20 -6.73
C THR A 42 6.01 -2.37 -5.98
N ASN A 43 7.30 -2.56 -6.15
CA ASN A 43 8.02 -3.57 -5.38
C ASN A 43 8.12 -3.12 -3.93
N MET A 44 7.96 -4.06 -3.03
CA MET A 44 8.12 -3.82 -1.61
C MET A 44 8.69 -5.09 -1.01
N ASP A 45 10.01 -5.12 -0.92
CA ASP A 45 10.74 -6.32 -0.54
C ASP A 45 10.25 -6.87 0.80
N GLY A 46 10.06 -8.16 0.84
CA GLY A 46 9.61 -8.83 2.04
C GLY A 46 8.11 -8.79 2.27
N ALA A 47 7.34 -8.18 1.39
CA ALA A 47 5.88 -8.22 1.51
C ALA A 47 5.39 -9.66 1.36
N ASP A 48 4.59 -10.10 2.31
CA ASP A 48 4.11 -11.48 2.37
C ASP A 48 2.57 -11.46 2.44
N PRO A 49 1.89 -12.00 1.43
CA PRO A 49 0.43 -11.96 1.39
C PRO A 49 -0.23 -12.76 2.51
N ASP A 50 0.49 -13.70 3.12
CA ASP A 50 -0.08 -14.56 4.15
C ASP A 50 -0.10 -13.89 5.53
N THR A 51 0.84 -13.00 5.80
CA THR A 51 1.00 -12.44 7.14
C THR A 51 0.87 -10.92 7.20
N ASP A 52 1.09 -10.24 6.09
CA ASP A 52 1.20 -8.79 6.08
C ASP A 52 -0.09 -8.14 5.59
N THR A 53 -0.25 -6.87 5.96
CA THR A 53 -1.38 -6.05 5.50
C THR A 53 -0.81 -4.81 4.84
N VAL A 54 -1.38 -4.40 3.72
CA VAL A 54 -0.99 -3.15 3.07
C VAL A 54 -2.16 -2.19 3.06
N LEU A 55 -1.85 -0.93 3.31
CA LEU A 55 -2.78 0.18 3.12
C LEU A 55 -2.19 1.08 2.06
N ALA A 56 -2.97 1.38 1.04
CA ALA A 56 -2.54 2.27 -0.02
C ALA A 56 -3.53 3.42 -0.14
N THR A 57 -3.00 4.63 -0.24
CA THR A 57 -3.80 5.83 -0.39
C THR A 57 -3.22 6.69 -1.50
N ILE A 58 -4.07 7.51 -2.11
CA ILE A 58 -3.63 8.47 -3.12
C ILE A 58 -3.05 9.69 -2.41
N ASP A 59 -1.92 10.16 -2.91
CA ASP A 59 -1.27 11.36 -2.38
C ASP A 59 -2.13 12.57 -2.71
N SER A 60 -2.50 13.34 -1.69
CA SER A 60 -3.33 14.52 -1.87
C SER A 60 -2.66 15.61 -2.70
N ALA A 61 -1.34 15.63 -2.75
CA ALA A 61 -0.59 16.59 -3.56
C ALA A 61 -0.51 16.19 -5.03
N ALA A 62 -0.85 14.95 -5.37
CA ALA A 62 -0.81 14.42 -6.73
C ALA A 62 -1.98 13.46 -6.90
N SER A 63 -3.19 14.02 -6.84
CA SER A 63 -4.42 13.24 -6.78
C SER A 63 -4.92 12.83 -8.15
N LEU A 64 -5.88 11.92 -8.15
CA LEU A 64 -6.54 11.44 -9.36
C LEU A 64 -7.62 12.44 -9.81
N PRO A 65 -7.88 12.53 -11.12
CA PRO A 65 -8.99 13.35 -11.61
C PRO A 65 -10.34 12.75 -11.26
N ASN A 66 -11.39 13.55 -11.40
CA ASN A 66 -12.75 13.11 -11.18
C ASN A 66 -13.11 11.94 -12.12
N GLY A 67 -13.87 11.01 -11.62
CA GLY A 67 -14.28 9.83 -12.37
C GLY A 67 -13.38 8.63 -12.16
N LEU A 68 -12.22 8.82 -11.53
CA LEU A 68 -11.34 7.75 -11.11
C LEU A 68 -11.40 7.59 -9.60
N VAL A 69 -11.55 6.36 -9.15
CA VAL A 69 -11.70 6.04 -7.74
C VAL A 69 -10.62 5.05 -7.34
N ALA A 70 -9.85 5.41 -6.33
CA ALA A 70 -8.90 4.48 -5.74
C ALA A 70 -9.68 3.48 -4.88
N GLY A 71 -9.35 2.22 -5.06
CA GLY A 71 -10.04 1.13 -4.39
C GLY A 71 -9.14 0.30 -3.50
N ALA A 72 -9.31 -1.00 -3.59
CA ALA A 72 -8.62 -1.94 -2.72
C ALA A 72 -7.12 -1.96 -2.94
N SER A 73 -6.41 -2.25 -1.88
CA SER A 73 -4.98 -2.55 -1.93
C SER A 73 -4.79 -4.05 -1.78
N GLN A 74 -3.73 -4.56 -2.38
CA GLN A 74 -3.43 -5.99 -2.41
C GLN A 74 -1.95 -6.24 -2.24
N ILE A 75 -1.63 -7.44 -1.78
CA ILE A 75 -0.24 -7.89 -1.66
C ILE A 75 -0.06 -9.19 -2.44
N THR A 76 1.02 -9.26 -3.20
CA THR A 76 1.59 -10.53 -3.63
C THR A 76 3.01 -10.59 -3.09
N ALA A 77 3.72 -11.69 -3.29
CA ALA A 77 5.06 -11.82 -2.73
C ALA A 77 5.98 -10.72 -3.28
N GLY A 78 6.38 -9.81 -2.40
CA GLY A 78 7.30 -8.73 -2.73
C GLY A 78 6.71 -7.57 -3.53
N VAL A 79 5.39 -7.54 -3.76
CA VAL A 79 4.75 -6.49 -4.56
C VAL A 79 3.45 -6.07 -3.91
N VAL A 80 3.21 -4.77 -3.88
CA VAL A 80 1.96 -4.20 -3.36
C VAL A 80 1.24 -3.44 -4.47
N PHE A 81 -0.08 -3.40 -4.41
CA PHE A 81 -0.92 -2.85 -5.45
C PHE A 81 -1.96 -1.90 -4.88
N ILE A 82 -2.35 -0.92 -5.70
CA ILE A 82 -3.56 -0.15 -5.47
C ILE A 82 -4.41 -0.21 -6.73
N SER A 83 -5.71 -0.37 -6.59
CA SER A 83 -6.62 -0.39 -7.72
C SER A 83 -7.16 1.01 -8.00
N VAL A 84 -7.30 1.35 -9.28
CA VAL A 84 -7.94 2.57 -9.72
C VAL A 84 -9.02 2.20 -10.71
N ALA A 85 -10.25 2.56 -10.39
CA ALA A 85 -11.40 2.23 -11.21
C ALA A 85 -11.90 3.49 -11.92
N ASN A 86 -12.23 3.33 -13.20
CA ASN A 86 -12.92 4.35 -13.96
C ASN A 86 -14.42 4.00 -13.96
N VAL A 87 -15.21 4.83 -13.29
CA VAL A 87 -16.64 4.59 -13.14
C VAL A 87 -17.47 5.35 -14.18
N THR A 88 -16.82 5.82 -15.24
CA THR A 88 -17.48 6.59 -16.30
C THR A 88 -17.53 5.80 -17.62
N ALA A 89 -18.28 6.33 -18.56
CA ALA A 89 -18.45 5.71 -19.87
C ALA A 89 -17.33 6.06 -20.85
N GLY A 90 -16.39 6.90 -20.48
CA GLY A 90 -15.26 7.29 -21.31
C GLY A 90 -13.93 7.02 -20.62
N GLY A 91 -12.88 6.79 -21.40
CA GLY A 91 -11.55 6.63 -20.84
C GLY A 91 -11.06 7.92 -20.16
N ILE A 92 -10.33 7.78 -19.10
CA ILE A 92 -9.77 8.91 -18.35
C ILE A 92 -8.28 8.69 -18.13
N GLN A 93 -7.49 9.70 -18.46
CA GLN A 93 -6.06 9.71 -18.14
C GLN A 93 -5.89 10.02 -16.66
N THR A 94 -5.04 9.29 -15.99
CA THR A 94 -4.77 9.55 -14.58
C THR A 94 -4.03 10.86 -14.35
N GLY A 95 -3.26 11.30 -15.34
CA GLY A 95 -2.21 12.27 -15.11
C GLY A 95 -1.11 11.61 -14.26
N ALA A 96 -0.04 12.33 -14.03
CA ALA A 96 0.97 11.87 -13.08
C ALA A 96 0.34 11.95 -11.68
N PHE A 97 0.41 10.85 -10.92
CA PHE A 97 -0.16 10.81 -9.58
C PHE A 97 0.74 10.05 -8.62
N GLY A 98 0.49 10.22 -7.35
CA GLY A 98 1.26 9.54 -6.32
C GLY A 98 0.40 8.65 -5.45
N ALA A 99 1.01 7.60 -4.94
CA ALA A 99 0.37 6.73 -3.96
C ALA A 99 1.31 6.49 -2.80
N ASN A 100 0.73 6.37 -1.62
CA ASN A 100 1.46 6.09 -0.40
C ASN A 100 1.08 4.68 0.05
N PHE A 101 2.07 3.82 0.16
CA PHE A 101 1.87 2.45 0.60
C PHE A 101 2.45 2.28 1.99
N THR A 102 1.66 1.74 2.90
CA THR A 102 2.12 1.36 4.22
C THR A 102 1.95 -0.14 4.37
N LEU A 103 3.04 -0.83 4.58
CA LEU A 103 3.04 -2.27 4.79
C LEU A 103 3.17 -2.54 6.28
N PHE A 104 2.19 -3.22 6.83
CA PHE A 104 2.21 -3.65 8.23
C PHE A 104 2.66 -5.10 8.27
N LYS A 105 3.84 -5.31 8.79
CA LYS A 105 4.41 -6.65 8.89
C LYS A 105 3.98 -7.27 10.20
N ASN A 106 3.08 -8.20 10.11
CA ASN A 106 2.56 -8.92 11.28
C ASN A 106 3.29 -10.24 11.41
N LYS A 107 4.44 -10.18 12.03
CA LYS A 107 5.21 -11.38 12.23
C LYS A 107 4.71 -12.08 13.48
N VAL A 108 4.16 -13.24 13.28
CA VAL A 108 3.66 -14.07 14.38
C VAL A 108 4.67 -15.15 14.67
N LEU A 109 5.02 -15.29 15.92
CA LEU A 109 5.99 -16.28 16.36
C LEU A 109 5.31 -17.52 16.92
#